data_5ae408c81d005e756e8d3badf146f332
#
_entry.id   5ae408c81d005e756e8d3badf146f332
#
_cell.length_a   1.000
_cell.length_b   1.000
_cell.length_c   1.000
_cell.angle_alpha   90.00
_cell.angle_beta   90.00
_cell.angle_gamma   90.00
#
_symmetry.space_group_name_H-M   'P 1'
#
loop_
_entity.id
_entity.type
_entity.pdbx_description
1 polymer ?
#
loop_
_entity_poly.entity_id
_entity_poly.type
_entity_poly.pdbx_seq_one_letter_code
_entity_poly.pdbx_strand_id
1 'polypeptide(L)'
;MTQSISKPTSLKTFARNTAALATLAVGLSLSAAPAAQAAPLKIGMTFQELNNPYFVTMQKALNDAAASIGATVVVTDAHHDVSKQVSDVEDMLQKKIDILLVNPTDSTGIQSAVTSAKKAGVVVVAVDANANGPVDSFVGSKNFDAGEMACDYLAKALGGNGEVAILDGIPVVPILERVRGCKAALAKAPGIKLVDTQNGKQERATALSVTENMIQAHPNLKGVFSVNDGGSMGALSAIESSGKDIKLTSVDGAPEAIAAIQKPGSKFIETSAQFPADQVRIALGIALAKKWGANVPKAIPVDVKMIDKSNAKGFSW
;
A
#
# COMPACT_ATOMS: atom_id res chain seq x y z
N MET A 1 -70.17 74.76 -4.17
CA MET A 1 -69.77 76.17 -3.93
C MET A 1 -68.35 76.28 -4.44
N THR A 2 -68.26 76.72 -5.62
CA THR A 2 -67.85 78.06 -6.12
C THR A 2 -66.36 78.30 -5.97
N GLN A 3 -65.74 78.18 -7.15
CA GLN A 3 -65.14 79.31 -7.93
C GLN A 3 -63.76 79.71 -7.39
N SER A 4 -62.74 80.06 -8.12
CA SER A 4 -62.63 80.70 -9.45
C SER A 4 -61.10 80.82 -9.75
N ILE A 5 -60.65 80.45 -10.95
CA ILE A 5 -60.09 81.30 -11.99
C ILE A 5 -58.99 82.30 -11.54
N SER A 6 -57.76 82.21 -12.09
CA SER A 6 -57.34 83.08 -13.21
C SER A 6 -55.85 82.89 -13.54
N LYS A 7 -55.59 82.79 -14.83
CA LYS A 7 -54.33 83.12 -15.53
C LYS A 7 -54.13 84.60 -15.56
N PRO A 8 -53.08 85.25 -16.17
CA PRO A 8 -52.00 84.69 -17.06
C PRO A 8 -50.62 85.39 -16.92
N THR A 9 -49.72 84.93 -17.77
CA THR A 9 -48.64 85.61 -18.54
C THR A 9 -47.44 86.24 -17.81
N SER A 10 -46.23 85.81 -18.21
CA SER A 10 -45.37 86.61 -19.09
C SER A 10 -44.05 85.87 -19.45
N LEU A 11 -43.74 85.79 -20.75
CA LEU A 11 -42.45 85.52 -21.28
C LEU A 11 -41.37 86.49 -20.78
N LYS A 12 -40.17 86.00 -20.53
CA LYS A 12 -38.94 86.66 -20.97
C LYS A 12 -37.77 85.61 -21.03
N THR A 13 -37.29 85.47 -22.22
CA THR A 13 -36.06 84.91 -22.71
C THR A 13 -34.83 85.40 -21.93
N PHE A 14 -33.89 84.58 -21.54
CA PHE A 14 -32.48 84.91 -21.68
C PHE A 14 -31.54 83.68 -21.56
N ALA A 15 -30.80 83.45 -22.62
CA ALA A 15 -29.40 83.09 -22.75
C ALA A 15 -28.82 81.83 -22.07
N ARG A 16 -28.50 80.85 -22.93
CA ARG A 16 -27.28 80.07 -23.02
C ARG A 16 -26.29 80.16 -21.85
N ASN A 17 -26.05 78.99 -21.22
CA ASN A 17 -24.76 78.61 -20.81
C ASN A 17 -24.63 77.05 -20.87
N THR A 18 -23.91 76.58 -21.84
CA THR A 18 -23.48 75.22 -22.01
C THR A 18 -22.39 74.88 -20.96
N ALA A 19 -22.76 74.14 -19.92
CA ALA A 19 -21.81 73.53 -19.02
C ALA A 19 -21.68 72.03 -19.42
N ALA A 20 -20.54 71.67 -19.97
CA ALA A 20 -20.18 70.31 -20.31
C ALA A 20 -20.04 69.48 -19.02
N LEU A 21 -20.91 68.49 -18.83
CA LEU A 21 -20.69 67.40 -17.85
C LEU A 21 -19.68 66.40 -18.47
N ALA A 22 -18.42 66.55 -18.03
CA ALA A 22 -17.42 65.50 -18.24
C ALA A 22 -17.76 64.35 -17.30
N THR A 23 -18.38 63.29 -17.79
CA THR A 23 -18.52 61.98 -17.09
C THR A 23 -17.16 61.30 -17.03
N LEU A 24 -16.56 61.37 -15.84
CA LEU A 24 -15.36 60.56 -15.52
C LEU A 24 -15.81 59.08 -15.38
N ALA A 25 -15.74 58.33 -16.46
CA ALA A 25 -15.83 56.87 -16.40
C ALA A 25 -14.50 56.33 -15.84
N VAL A 26 -14.44 56.18 -14.51
CA VAL A 26 -13.38 55.42 -13.85
C VAL A 26 -13.63 53.93 -14.20
N GLY A 27 -12.99 53.47 -15.28
CA GLY A 27 -12.93 52.08 -15.63
C GLY A 27 -12.14 51.31 -14.54
N LEU A 28 -12.84 50.64 -13.62
CA LEU A 28 -12.26 49.58 -12.81
C LEU A 28 -11.91 48.42 -13.76
N SER A 29 -10.73 48.45 -14.33
CA SER A 29 -10.10 47.27 -14.90
C SER A 29 -9.80 46.33 -13.71
N LEU A 30 -10.70 45.39 -13.40
CA LEU A 30 -10.36 44.21 -12.63
C LEU A 30 -9.33 43.42 -13.47
N SER A 31 -8.07 43.69 -13.21
CA SER A 31 -6.98 42.77 -13.64
C SER A 31 -7.24 41.45 -12.93
N ALA A 32 -7.90 40.53 -13.59
CA ALA A 32 -7.90 39.13 -13.15
C ALA A 32 -6.43 38.67 -13.14
N ALA A 33 -5.80 38.77 -11.98
CA ALA A 33 -4.50 38.14 -11.79
C ALA A 33 -4.68 36.66 -12.20
N PRO A 34 -3.82 36.14 -13.08
CA PRO A 34 -3.90 34.70 -13.40
C PRO A 34 -3.78 33.95 -12.08
N ALA A 35 -4.78 33.14 -11.76
CA ALA A 35 -4.70 32.25 -10.61
C ALA A 35 -3.41 31.45 -10.78
N ALA A 36 -2.43 31.70 -9.92
CA ALA A 36 -1.17 30.94 -9.94
C ALA A 36 -1.56 29.47 -9.79
N GLN A 37 -1.48 28.74 -10.88
CA GLN A 37 -1.76 27.32 -10.87
C GLN A 37 -0.73 26.69 -9.96
N ALA A 38 -1.17 26.17 -8.81
CA ALA A 38 -0.28 25.51 -7.86
C ALA A 38 0.50 24.43 -8.60
N ALA A 39 1.81 24.37 -8.37
CA ALA A 39 2.63 23.33 -9.00
C ALA A 39 2.06 21.94 -8.67
N PRO A 40 2.07 21.00 -9.61
CA PRO A 40 1.59 19.66 -9.37
C PRO A 40 2.25 19.04 -8.15
N LEU A 41 1.45 18.38 -7.30
CA LEU A 41 1.95 17.66 -6.14
C LEU A 41 2.94 16.58 -6.58
N LYS A 42 4.09 16.49 -5.91
CA LYS A 42 5.13 15.49 -6.22
C LYS A 42 5.16 14.42 -5.12
N ILE A 43 4.94 13.18 -5.50
CA ILE A 43 4.91 12.02 -4.61
C ILE A 43 6.15 11.18 -4.90
N GLY A 44 6.96 10.91 -3.88
CA GLY A 44 7.99 9.89 -3.92
C GLY A 44 7.42 8.57 -3.42
N MET A 45 7.74 7.47 -4.07
CA MET A 45 7.50 6.11 -3.59
C MET A 45 8.76 5.27 -3.77
N THR A 46 9.27 4.72 -2.67
CA THR A 46 10.39 3.77 -2.70
C THR A 46 9.90 2.39 -2.28
N PHE A 47 10.16 1.40 -3.13
CA PHE A 47 9.83 0.00 -2.88
C PHE A 47 11.07 -0.78 -2.46
N GLN A 48 10.87 -1.83 -1.65
CA GLN A 48 11.94 -2.78 -1.34
C GLN A 48 12.41 -3.55 -2.59
N GLU A 49 11.46 -3.85 -3.50
CA GLU A 49 11.68 -4.52 -4.79
C GLU A 49 10.53 -4.24 -5.77
N LEU A 50 10.75 -4.39 -7.06
CA LEU A 50 9.70 -4.30 -8.10
C LEU A 50 9.68 -5.51 -9.04
N ASN A 51 10.35 -6.61 -8.69
CA ASN A 51 10.22 -7.90 -9.38
C ASN A 51 9.07 -8.76 -8.83
N ASN A 52 8.42 -8.34 -7.72
CA ASN A 52 7.31 -9.00 -7.10
C ASN A 52 5.97 -8.40 -7.60
N PRO A 53 5.03 -9.22 -8.13
CA PRO A 53 3.73 -8.75 -8.63
C PRO A 53 2.92 -7.94 -7.60
N TYR A 54 3.12 -8.19 -6.31
CA TYR A 54 2.48 -7.45 -5.22
C TYR A 54 2.81 -5.96 -5.28
N PHE A 55 4.10 -5.63 -5.38
CA PHE A 55 4.55 -4.23 -5.44
C PHE A 55 4.32 -3.59 -6.81
N VAL A 56 4.34 -4.38 -7.90
CA VAL A 56 3.93 -3.90 -9.23
C VAL A 56 2.46 -3.46 -9.23
N THR A 57 1.58 -4.23 -8.59
CA THR A 57 0.16 -3.88 -8.42
C THR A 57 0.01 -2.60 -7.59
N MET A 58 0.77 -2.49 -6.50
CA MET A 58 0.79 -1.28 -5.65
C MET A 58 1.28 -0.06 -6.44
N GLN A 59 2.37 -0.17 -7.20
CA GLN A 59 2.88 0.90 -8.06
C GLN A 59 1.85 1.37 -9.08
N LYS A 60 1.18 0.41 -9.75
CA LYS A 60 0.13 0.75 -10.72
C LYS A 60 -1.00 1.52 -10.07
N ALA A 61 -1.50 1.03 -8.93
CA ALA A 61 -2.59 1.68 -8.20
C ALA A 61 -2.22 3.10 -7.71
N LEU A 62 -0.96 3.31 -7.31
CA LEU A 62 -0.45 4.63 -6.95
C LEU A 62 -0.42 5.57 -8.15
N ASN A 63 0.09 5.11 -9.28
CA ASN A 63 0.16 5.92 -10.50
C ASN A 63 -1.24 6.35 -10.97
N ASP A 64 -2.20 5.41 -10.97
CA ASP A 64 -3.60 5.68 -11.36
C ASP A 64 -4.23 6.70 -10.39
N ALA A 65 -4.03 6.54 -9.08
CA ALA A 65 -4.57 7.45 -8.07
C ALA A 65 -3.93 8.85 -8.14
N ALA A 66 -2.60 8.93 -8.34
CA ALA A 66 -1.90 10.20 -8.48
C ALA A 66 -2.33 10.95 -9.75
N ALA A 67 -2.49 10.24 -10.87
CA ALA A 67 -2.97 10.82 -12.12
C ALA A 67 -4.37 11.44 -11.97
N SER A 68 -5.26 10.80 -11.21
CA SER A 68 -6.63 11.29 -10.96
C SER A 68 -6.70 12.63 -10.24
N ILE A 69 -5.64 13.00 -9.52
CA ILE A 69 -5.53 14.28 -8.79
C ILE A 69 -4.49 15.23 -9.41
N GLY A 70 -3.98 14.93 -10.61
CA GLY A 70 -2.98 15.75 -11.29
C GLY A 70 -1.61 15.78 -10.59
N ALA A 71 -1.30 14.79 -9.75
CA ALA A 71 -0.01 14.65 -9.09
C ALA A 71 1.00 13.86 -9.96
N THR A 72 2.29 14.08 -9.71
CA THR A 72 3.37 13.33 -10.34
C THR A 72 4.00 12.35 -9.35
N VAL A 73 4.45 11.19 -9.83
CA VAL A 73 5.06 10.15 -8.98
C VAL A 73 6.51 9.92 -9.42
N VAL A 74 7.42 9.86 -8.44
CA VAL A 74 8.79 9.39 -8.62
C VAL A 74 8.89 8.04 -7.88
N VAL A 75 9.19 6.98 -8.62
CA VAL A 75 9.29 5.62 -8.09
C VAL A 75 10.73 5.16 -8.11
N THR A 76 11.17 4.46 -7.07
CA THR A 76 12.47 3.76 -7.03
C THR A 76 12.29 2.33 -6.52
N ASP A 77 13.22 1.48 -6.97
CA ASP A 77 13.37 0.08 -6.57
C ASP A 77 14.68 -0.08 -5.80
N ALA A 78 14.61 -0.47 -4.55
CA ALA A 78 15.79 -0.65 -3.71
C ALA A 78 16.56 -1.94 -4.00
N HIS A 79 15.97 -2.91 -4.72
CA HIS A 79 16.56 -4.23 -4.95
C HIS A 79 17.06 -4.91 -3.66
N HIS A 80 16.31 -4.79 -2.58
CA HIS A 80 16.64 -5.26 -1.22
C HIS A 80 17.94 -4.66 -0.62
N ASP A 81 18.46 -3.56 -1.17
CA ASP A 81 19.60 -2.82 -0.64
C ASP A 81 19.13 -1.59 0.13
N VAL A 82 19.29 -1.61 1.45
CA VAL A 82 18.89 -0.50 2.32
C VAL A 82 19.72 0.77 2.07
N SER A 83 21.00 0.62 1.72
CA SER A 83 21.86 1.79 1.44
C SER A 83 21.42 2.48 0.16
N LYS A 84 21.08 1.69 -0.86
CA LYS A 84 20.45 2.21 -2.08
C LYS A 84 19.13 2.90 -1.77
N GLN A 85 18.29 2.30 -0.92
CA GLN A 85 16.99 2.88 -0.57
C GLN A 85 17.13 4.24 0.13
N VAL A 86 18.11 4.39 1.02
CA VAL A 86 18.42 5.66 1.67
C VAL A 86 18.84 6.71 0.63
N SER A 87 19.76 6.35 -0.28
CA SER A 87 20.21 7.24 -1.36
C SER A 87 19.07 7.62 -2.31
N ASP A 88 18.20 6.68 -2.66
CA ASP A 88 17.01 6.93 -3.49
C ASP A 88 16.07 7.97 -2.86
N VAL A 89 15.88 7.93 -1.54
CA VAL A 89 15.08 8.93 -0.82
C VAL A 89 15.77 10.30 -0.82
N GLU A 90 17.10 10.36 -0.64
CA GLU A 90 17.86 11.60 -0.72
C GLU A 90 17.72 12.26 -2.10
N ASP A 91 17.79 11.47 -3.17
CA ASP A 91 17.56 11.95 -4.53
C ASP A 91 16.12 12.47 -4.74
N MET A 92 15.12 11.81 -4.15
CA MET A 92 13.73 12.28 -4.18
C MET A 92 13.60 13.63 -3.45
N LEU A 93 14.29 13.82 -2.32
CA LEU A 93 14.29 15.10 -1.59
C LEU A 93 14.91 16.23 -2.43
N GLN A 94 15.98 15.95 -3.20
CA GLN A 94 16.55 16.93 -4.15
C GLN A 94 15.56 17.31 -5.25
N LYS A 95 14.69 16.38 -5.66
CA LYS A 95 13.59 16.62 -6.62
C LYS A 95 12.40 17.37 -6.00
N LYS A 96 12.49 17.71 -4.70
CA LYS A 96 11.47 18.46 -3.94
C LYS A 96 10.11 17.75 -3.95
N ILE A 97 10.09 16.49 -3.54
CA ILE A 97 8.83 15.78 -3.29
C ILE A 97 8.07 16.41 -2.11
N ASP A 98 6.76 16.34 -2.14
CA ASP A 98 5.85 16.81 -1.09
C ASP A 98 5.45 15.70 -0.12
N ILE A 99 5.37 14.49 -0.63
CA ILE A 99 4.95 13.26 0.07
C ILE A 99 5.98 12.17 -0.23
N LEU A 100 6.37 11.43 0.78
CA LEU A 100 7.12 10.18 0.68
C LEU A 100 6.24 9.02 1.16
N LEU A 101 5.95 8.10 0.27
CA LEU A 101 5.45 6.77 0.61
C LEU A 101 6.66 5.84 0.66
N VAL A 102 6.83 5.11 1.75
CA VAL A 102 8.00 4.25 1.94
C VAL A 102 7.57 2.81 2.27
N ASN A 103 8.01 1.87 1.44
CA ASN A 103 7.96 0.44 1.71
C ASN A 103 9.40 -0.03 1.96
N PRO A 104 9.85 -0.10 3.24
CA PRO A 104 11.24 -0.30 3.55
C PRO A 104 11.70 -1.74 3.30
N THR A 105 12.93 -1.88 2.81
CA THR A 105 13.63 -3.18 2.76
C THR A 105 14.21 -3.58 4.13
N ASP A 106 14.48 -2.58 4.99
CA ASP A 106 14.83 -2.74 6.39
C ASP A 106 14.16 -1.64 7.22
N SER A 107 13.27 -2.04 8.14
CA SER A 107 12.49 -1.10 8.95
C SER A 107 13.36 -0.19 9.83
N THR A 108 14.53 -0.63 10.26
CA THR A 108 15.47 0.14 11.09
C THR A 108 16.45 0.94 10.22
N GLY A 109 16.99 0.31 9.20
CA GLY A 109 18.00 0.92 8.33
C GLY A 109 17.50 2.13 7.56
N ILE A 110 16.19 2.20 7.25
CA ILE A 110 15.59 3.35 6.55
C ILE A 110 15.38 4.59 7.45
N GLN A 111 15.58 4.50 8.77
CA GLN A 111 15.26 5.56 9.73
C GLN A 111 15.92 6.89 9.43
N SER A 112 17.17 6.88 8.93
CA SER A 112 17.90 8.12 8.58
C SER A 112 17.20 8.87 7.45
N ALA A 113 16.77 8.17 6.41
CA ALA A 113 16.05 8.73 5.27
C ALA A 113 14.69 9.30 5.68
N VAL A 114 13.91 8.55 6.50
CA VAL A 114 12.65 9.03 7.08
C VAL A 114 12.85 10.32 7.87
N THR A 115 13.91 10.37 8.70
CA THR A 115 14.24 11.55 9.49
C THR A 115 14.62 12.75 8.62
N SER A 116 15.40 12.53 7.56
CA SER A 116 15.77 13.57 6.59
C SER A 116 14.57 14.11 5.84
N ALA A 117 13.65 13.23 5.40
CA ALA A 117 12.40 13.63 4.74
C ALA A 117 11.52 14.50 5.67
N LYS A 118 11.39 14.12 6.94
CA LYS A 118 10.63 14.91 7.92
C LYS A 118 11.28 16.28 8.19
N LYS A 119 12.61 16.35 8.30
CA LYS A 119 13.32 17.63 8.44
C LYS A 119 13.14 18.56 7.23
N ALA A 120 12.98 17.97 6.03
CA ALA A 120 12.68 18.72 4.80
C ALA A 120 11.20 19.13 4.68
N GLY A 121 10.33 18.85 5.69
CA GLY A 121 8.91 19.18 5.69
C GLY A 121 8.04 18.26 4.82
N VAL A 122 8.59 17.13 4.39
CA VAL A 122 7.88 16.12 3.62
C VAL A 122 6.94 15.31 4.52
N VAL A 123 5.72 15.04 4.05
CA VAL A 123 4.81 14.08 4.71
C VAL A 123 5.31 12.67 4.43
N VAL A 124 5.48 11.85 5.47
CA VAL A 124 6.00 10.49 5.34
C VAL A 124 4.98 9.48 5.83
N VAL A 125 4.56 8.56 4.94
CA VAL A 125 3.68 7.44 5.28
C VAL A 125 4.38 6.14 4.90
N ALA A 126 4.51 5.25 5.89
CA ALA A 126 4.98 3.89 5.63
C ALA A 126 3.84 3.04 5.07
N VAL A 127 4.14 2.17 4.09
CA VAL A 127 3.15 1.33 3.40
C VAL A 127 3.62 -0.11 3.42
N ASP A 128 2.71 -1.04 3.70
CA ASP A 128 2.92 -2.48 3.78
C ASP A 128 3.88 -2.91 4.90
N ALA A 129 5.11 -2.43 4.92
CA ALA A 129 6.05 -2.60 6.02
C ALA A 129 6.25 -1.27 6.76
N ASN A 130 6.29 -1.33 8.10
CA ASN A 130 6.52 -0.14 8.90
C ASN A 130 7.99 0.28 8.85
N ALA A 131 8.22 1.59 8.90
CA ALA A 131 9.55 2.19 8.98
C ALA A 131 9.77 2.80 10.36
N ASN A 132 10.97 2.63 10.93
CA ASN A 132 11.37 3.35 12.12
C ASN A 132 11.61 4.83 11.81
N GLY A 133 11.45 5.69 12.83
CA GLY A 133 11.58 7.12 12.68
C GLY A 133 10.24 7.86 12.75
N PRO A 134 10.24 9.18 12.50
CA PRO A 134 9.07 10.03 12.70
C PRO A 134 8.07 9.98 11.52
N VAL A 135 7.59 8.79 11.15
CA VAL A 135 6.52 8.65 10.16
C VAL A 135 5.22 9.31 10.64
N ASP A 136 4.46 9.90 9.74
CA ASP A 136 3.17 10.50 10.06
C ASP A 136 2.11 9.42 10.30
N SER A 137 2.13 8.36 9.48
CA SER A 137 1.23 7.20 9.57
C SER A 137 1.88 5.95 8.98
N PHE A 138 1.31 4.81 9.29
CA PHE A 138 1.59 3.51 8.67
C PHE A 138 0.30 2.89 8.16
N VAL A 139 0.31 2.35 6.96
CA VAL A 139 -0.80 1.57 6.37
C VAL A 139 -0.27 0.21 5.96
N GLY A 140 -0.82 -0.86 6.53
CA GLY A 140 -0.37 -2.22 6.23
C GLY A 140 -1.40 -3.25 6.62
N SER A 141 -1.22 -4.47 6.15
CA SER A 141 -2.12 -5.59 6.46
C SER A 141 -2.02 -6.03 7.91
N LYS A 142 -3.08 -6.66 8.41
CA LYS A 142 -3.08 -7.40 9.67
C LYS A 142 -2.28 -8.69 9.52
N ASN A 143 -0.96 -8.56 9.50
CA ASN A 143 -0.04 -9.66 9.18
C ASN A 143 -0.06 -10.80 10.20
N PHE A 144 -0.30 -10.49 11.49
CA PHE A 144 -0.52 -11.53 12.50
C PHE A 144 -1.75 -12.38 12.14
N ASP A 145 -2.87 -11.74 11.82
CA ASP A 145 -4.12 -12.42 11.47
C ASP A 145 -3.95 -13.25 10.18
N ALA A 146 -3.16 -12.76 9.20
CA ALA A 146 -2.85 -13.51 7.98
C ALA A 146 -2.12 -14.82 8.28
N GLY A 147 -1.08 -14.78 9.09
CA GLY A 147 -0.34 -15.98 9.49
C GLY A 147 -1.17 -16.92 10.36
N GLU A 148 -1.96 -16.37 11.30
CA GLU A 148 -2.88 -17.16 12.13
C GLU A 148 -3.93 -17.86 11.27
N MET A 149 -4.55 -17.16 10.33
CA MET A 149 -5.57 -17.68 9.42
C MET A 149 -5.03 -18.82 8.55
N ALA A 150 -3.87 -18.62 7.91
CA ALA A 150 -3.23 -19.63 7.05
C ALA A 150 -2.87 -20.91 7.82
N CYS A 151 -2.33 -20.77 9.04
CA CYS A 151 -1.92 -21.93 9.83
C CYS A 151 -3.09 -22.61 10.55
N ASP A 152 -4.14 -21.88 10.93
CA ASP A 152 -5.38 -22.47 11.42
C ASP A 152 -6.06 -23.29 10.31
N TYR A 153 -6.08 -22.77 9.08
CA TYR A 153 -6.58 -23.53 7.92
C TYR A 153 -5.74 -24.78 7.66
N LEU A 154 -4.40 -24.67 7.69
CA LEU A 154 -3.49 -25.80 7.53
C LEU A 154 -3.74 -26.88 8.58
N ALA A 155 -3.82 -26.51 9.86
CA ALA A 155 -4.07 -27.45 10.95
C ALA A 155 -5.41 -28.18 10.78
N LYS A 156 -6.49 -27.47 10.40
CA LYS A 156 -7.80 -28.04 10.10
C LYS A 156 -7.74 -29.00 8.91
N ALA A 157 -7.05 -28.62 7.83
CA ALA A 157 -6.90 -29.45 6.64
C ALA A 157 -6.09 -30.74 6.91
N LEU A 158 -5.25 -30.76 7.96
CA LEU A 158 -4.53 -31.93 8.43
C LEU A 158 -5.29 -32.73 9.51
N GLY A 159 -6.53 -32.37 9.83
CA GLY A 159 -7.32 -33.02 10.87
C GLY A 159 -6.74 -32.83 12.28
N GLY A 160 -6.01 -31.75 12.51
CA GLY A 160 -5.41 -31.40 13.80
C GLY A 160 -4.18 -32.23 14.19
N ASN A 161 -3.58 -32.98 13.27
CA ASN A 161 -2.45 -33.85 13.56
C ASN A 161 -1.44 -33.92 12.41
N GLY A 162 -0.15 -33.89 12.71
CA GLY A 162 0.94 -34.04 11.73
C GLY A 162 2.11 -33.11 11.96
N GLU A 163 3.17 -33.38 11.21
CA GLU A 163 4.37 -32.53 11.18
C GLU A 163 4.19 -31.39 10.18
N VAL A 164 4.48 -30.17 10.59
CA VAL A 164 4.44 -28.97 9.74
C VAL A 164 5.76 -28.21 9.82
N ALA A 165 6.08 -27.49 8.76
CA ALA A 165 7.24 -26.61 8.69
C ALA A 165 6.81 -25.18 8.29
N ILE A 166 7.65 -24.20 8.63
CA ILE A 166 7.50 -22.81 8.22
C ILE A 166 8.62 -22.47 7.25
N LEU A 167 8.25 -22.04 6.05
CA LEU A 167 9.14 -21.42 5.10
C LEU A 167 9.09 -19.90 5.34
N ASP A 168 10.06 -19.42 6.12
CA ASP A 168 10.20 -18.03 6.58
C ASP A 168 10.82 -17.14 5.49
N GLY A 169 10.94 -15.83 5.77
CA GLY A 169 11.45 -14.81 4.86
C GLY A 169 12.43 -13.85 5.51
N ILE A 170 12.63 -12.69 4.88
CA ILE A 170 13.48 -11.63 5.42
C ILE A 170 12.89 -11.07 6.72
N PRO A 171 13.72 -10.56 7.66
CA PRO A 171 13.27 -10.17 9.01
C PRO A 171 12.63 -8.77 9.05
N VAL A 172 11.62 -8.54 8.20
CA VAL A 172 10.78 -7.34 8.26
C VAL A 172 9.54 -7.59 9.11
N VAL A 173 8.98 -6.54 9.70
CA VAL A 173 7.85 -6.65 10.63
C VAL A 173 6.68 -7.48 10.08
N PRO A 174 6.22 -7.31 8.81
CA PRO A 174 5.15 -8.15 8.27
C PRO A 174 5.43 -9.65 8.38
N ILE A 175 6.64 -10.07 8.01
CA ILE A 175 7.04 -11.48 7.99
C ILE A 175 7.13 -12.04 9.42
N LEU A 176 7.74 -11.29 10.34
CA LEU A 176 7.80 -11.68 11.75
C LEU A 176 6.40 -11.87 12.35
N GLU A 177 5.45 -10.98 12.01
CA GLU A 177 4.07 -11.08 12.47
C GLU A 177 3.33 -12.29 11.86
N ARG A 178 3.53 -12.61 10.57
CA ARG A 178 2.96 -13.80 9.94
C ARG A 178 3.45 -15.07 10.62
N VAL A 179 4.76 -15.19 10.87
CA VAL A 179 5.34 -16.31 11.60
C VAL A 179 4.80 -16.40 13.02
N ARG A 180 4.65 -15.26 13.72
CA ARG A 180 4.09 -15.20 15.06
C ARG A 180 2.63 -15.67 15.08
N GLY A 181 1.82 -15.21 14.15
CA GLY A 181 0.41 -15.61 13.98
C GLY A 181 0.29 -17.10 13.68
N CYS A 182 1.10 -17.62 12.74
CA CYS A 182 1.14 -19.05 12.42
C CYS A 182 1.47 -19.88 13.68
N LYS A 183 2.53 -19.55 14.42
CA LYS A 183 2.90 -20.27 15.65
C LYS A 183 1.77 -20.22 16.68
N ALA A 184 1.06 -19.10 16.79
CA ALA A 184 -0.09 -18.97 17.70
C ALA A 184 -1.25 -19.89 17.31
N ALA A 185 -1.54 -20.05 16.00
CA ALA A 185 -2.55 -20.98 15.49
C ALA A 185 -2.15 -22.43 15.76
N LEU A 186 -0.92 -22.81 15.42
CA LEU A 186 -0.42 -24.17 15.61
C LEU A 186 -0.42 -24.57 17.10
N ALA A 187 -0.14 -23.66 18.01
CA ALA A 187 -0.19 -23.90 19.46
C ALA A 187 -1.59 -24.28 19.97
N LYS A 188 -2.66 -23.92 19.24
CA LYS A 188 -4.06 -24.31 19.54
C LYS A 188 -4.40 -25.72 19.07
N ALA A 189 -3.54 -26.37 18.29
CA ALA A 189 -3.72 -27.70 17.73
C ALA A 189 -2.63 -28.66 18.27
N PRO A 190 -2.78 -29.27 19.44
CA PRO A 190 -1.71 -29.99 20.15
C PRO A 190 -1.20 -31.24 19.41
N GLY A 191 -1.94 -31.77 18.42
CA GLY A 191 -1.49 -32.85 17.57
C GLY A 191 -0.60 -32.39 16.40
N ILE A 192 -0.56 -31.08 16.13
CA ILE A 192 0.36 -30.52 15.13
C ILE A 192 1.72 -30.25 15.75
N LYS A 193 2.77 -30.69 15.07
CA LYS A 193 4.16 -30.49 15.51
C LYS A 193 4.89 -29.61 14.50
N LEU A 194 5.29 -28.40 14.93
CA LEU A 194 6.21 -27.58 14.15
C LEU A 194 7.62 -28.21 14.27
N VAL A 195 8.12 -28.79 13.16
CA VAL A 195 9.39 -29.53 13.14
C VAL A 195 10.54 -28.76 12.55
N ASP A 196 10.26 -27.70 11.74
CA ASP A 196 11.30 -26.91 11.10
C ASP A 196 10.82 -25.48 10.79
N THR A 197 11.80 -24.54 10.72
CA THR A 197 11.59 -23.17 10.25
C THR A 197 12.85 -22.75 9.50
N GLN A 198 12.75 -22.57 8.19
CA GLN A 198 13.88 -22.24 7.31
C GLN A 198 13.57 -21.00 6.48
N ASN A 199 14.61 -20.21 6.19
CA ASN A 199 14.45 -18.94 5.47
C ASN A 199 14.55 -19.15 3.95
N GLY A 200 13.44 -19.01 3.25
CA GLY A 200 13.32 -19.04 1.78
C GLY A 200 13.53 -17.68 1.11
N LYS A 201 13.88 -16.63 1.87
CA LYS A 201 14.11 -15.25 1.42
C LYS A 201 12.94 -14.62 0.64
N GLN A 202 11.77 -15.23 0.71
CA GLN A 202 10.59 -14.83 -0.08
C GLN A 202 10.78 -15.00 -1.60
N GLU A 203 11.84 -15.68 -2.01
CA GLU A 203 12.26 -15.88 -3.40
C GLU A 203 11.95 -17.30 -3.87
N ARG A 204 11.40 -17.44 -5.09
CA ARG A 204 11.00 -18.74 -5.66
C ARG A 204 12.13 -19.76 -5.69
N ALA A 205 13.30 -19.38 -6.22
CA ALA A 205 14.43 -20.32 -6.38
C ALA A 205 14.99 -20.78 -5.03
N THR A 206 15.20 -19.88 -4.09
CA THR A 206 15.66 -20.19 -2.73
C THR A 206 14.64 -21.05 -2.00
N ALA A 207 13.35 -20.69 -2.08
CA ALA A 207 12.25 -21.42 -1.46
C ALA A 207 12.13 -22.86 -1.98
N LEU A 208 12.35 -23.10 -3.29
CA LEU A 208 12.38 -24.44 -3.87
C LEU A 208 13.44 -25.29 -3.19
N SER A 209 14.71 -24.85 -3.22
CA SER A 209 15.83 -25.62 -2.64
C SER A 209 15.69 -25.83 -1.13
N VAL A 210 15.22 -24.81 -0.40
CA VAL A 210 14.99 -24.91 1.05
C VAL A 210 13.87 -25.92 1.34
N THR A 211 12.79 -25.90 0.57
CA THR A 211 11.68 -26.86 0.77
C THR A 211 12.08 -28.28 0.43
N GLU A 212 12.90 -28.51 -0.61
CA GLU A 212 13.47 -29.83 -0.91
C GLU A 212 14.26 -30.36 0.29
N ASN A 213 15.12 -29.53 0.90
CA ASN A 213 15.89 -29.90 2.10
C ASN A 213 14.97 -30.21 3.29
N MET A 214 13.93 -29.40 3.53
CA MET A 214 12.94 -29.65 4.59
C MET A 214 12.24 -31.00 4.40
N ILE A 215 11.84 -31.34 3.16
CA ILE A 215 11.17 -32.60 2.82
C ILE A 215 12.11 -33.81 3.03
N GLN A 216 13.40 -33.64 2.77
CA GLN A 216 14.42 -34.70 3.00
C GLN A 216 14.68 -34.86 4.50
N ALA A 217 14.83 -33.78 5.24
CA ALA A 217 15.08 -33.80 6.69
C ALA A 217 13.89 -34.33 7.51
N HIS A 218 12.68 -34.12 7.02
CA HIS A 218 11.43 -34.49 7.71
C HIS A 218 10.55 -35.40 6.84
N PRO A 219 10.84 -36.71 6.81
CA PRO A 219 10.12 -37.68 5.94
C PRO A 219 8.60 -37.71 6.17
N ASN A 220 8.15 -37.37 7.39
CA ASN A 220 6.74 -37.38 7.80
C ASN A 220 6.06 -36.02 7.65
N LEU A 221 6.70 -35.04 7.01
CA LEU A 221 6.14 -33.70 6.81
C LEU A 221 4.79 -33.78 6.09
N LYS A 222 3.77 -33.12 6.62
CA LYS A 222 2.40 -33.11 6.12
C LYS A 222 1.94 -31.73 5.66
N GLY A 223 2.56 -30.67 6.16
CA GLY A 223 2.19 -29.30 5.82
C GLY A 223 3.36 -28.35 5.81
N VAL A 224 3.26 -27.34 4.96
CA VAL A 224 4.18 -26.19 4.92
C VAL A 224 3.34 -24.91 4.92
N PHE A 225 3.67 -24.01 5.82
CA PHE A 225 3.25 -22.62 5.73
C PHE A 225 4.39 -21.80 5.13
N SER A 226 4.13 -21.08 4.05
CA SER A 226 5.08 -20.14 3.48
C SER A 226 4.61 -18.71 3.77
N VAL A 227 5.53 -17.85 4.17
CA VAL A 227 5.19 -16.46 4.56
C VAL A 227 4.72 -15.59 3.41
N ASN A 228 4.92 -16.03 2.15
CA ASN A 228 4.47 -15.29 0.97
C ASN A 228 4.23 -16.20 -0.25
N ASP A 229 3.41 -15.75 -1.19
CA ASP A 229 3.06 -16.52 -2.39
C ASP A 229 4.24 -16.72 -3.35
N GLY A 230 5.16 -15.76 -3.46
CA GLY A 230 6.36 -15.90 -4.29
C GLY A 230 7.20 -17.08 -3.90
N GLY A 231 7.50 -17.24 -2.60
CA GLY A 231 8.17 -18.40 -2.02
C GLY A 231 7.33 -19.67 -2.15
N SER A 232 6.01 -19.56 -1.95
CA SER A 232 5.09 -20.69 -2.06
C SER A 232 5.11 -21.35 -3.41
N MET A 233 5.30 -20.61 -4.49
CA MET A 233 5.41 -21.21 -5.84
C MET A 233 6.68 -22.07 -5.99
N GLY A 234 7.75 -21.70 -5.31
CA GLY A 234 8.96 -22.55 -5.21
C GLY A 234 8.70 -23.79 -4.34
N ALA A 235 8.09 -23.57 -3.16
CA ALA A 235 7.72 -24.68 -2.28
C ALA A 235 6.76 -25.67 -2.94
N LEU A 236 5.77 -25.18 -3.69
CA LEU A 236 4.83 -26.03 -4.45
C LEU A 236 5.58 -26.92 -5.45
N SER A 237 6.54 -26.36 -6.19
CA SER A 237 7.36 -27.13 -7.13
C SER A 237 8.15 -28.26 -6.45
N ALA A 238 8.75 -27.98 -5.28
CA ALA A 238 9.45 -28.99 -4.48
C ALA A 238 8.49 -30.10 -3.97
N ILE A 239 7.32 -29.70 -3.48
CA ILE A 239 6.29 -30.63 -2.98
C ILE A 239 5.80 -31.55 -4.11
N GLU A 240 5.45 -30.98 -5.27
CA GLU A 240 4.99 -31.74 -6.44
C GLU A 240 6.06 -32.70 -6.94
N SER A 241 7.32 -32.25 -7.04
CA SER A 241 8.46 -33.10 -7.45
C SER A 241 8.73 -34.24 -6.48
N SER A 242 8.46 -34.07 -5.19
CA SER A 242 8.65 -35.10 -4.17
C SER A 242 7.61 -36.23 -4.23
N GLY A 243 6.48 -36.02 -4.90
CA GLY A 243 5.36 -36.96 -4.94
C GLY A 243 4.62 -37.13 -3.60
N LYS A 244 5.04 -36.43 -2.54
CA LYS A 244 4.42 -36.53 -1.20
C LYS A 244 3.12 -35.76 -1.10
N ASP A 245 2.26 -36.22 -0.18
CA ASP A 245 1.00 -35.50 0.14
C ASP A 245 1.27 -34.46 1.24
N ILE A 246 1.89 -33.35 0.86
CA ILE A 246 2.18 -32.21 1.75
C ILE A 246 1.29 -31.04 1.33
N LYS A 247 0.51 -30.52 2.28
CA LYS A 247 -0.36 -29.35 2.04
C LYS A 247 0.42 -28.05 2.22
N LEU A 248 0.12 -27.07 1.39
CA LEU A 248 0.77 -25.75 1.38
C LEU A 248 -0.27 -24.67 1.63
N THR A 249 0.02 -23.77 2.57
CA THR A 249 -0.71 -22.51 2.80
C THR A 249 0.23 -21.33 2.77
N SER A 250 -0.31 -20.13 2.51
CA SER A 250 0.52 -18.96 2.27
C SER A 250 -0.17 -17.63 2.64
N VAL A 251 0.46 -16.54 2.24
CA VAL A 251 -0.06 -15.17 2.33
C VAL A 251 0.25 -14.44 1.02
N ASP A 252 -0.62 -13.60 0.57
CA ASP A 252 -0.63 -12.48 -0.37
C ASP A 252 -1.88 -12.49 -1.28
N GLY A 253 -2.31 -13.62 -1.82
CA GLY A 253 -3.40 -13.68 -2.81
C GLY A 253 -2.94 -13.37 -4.24
N ALA A 254 -1.68 -13.67 -4.56
CA ALA A 254 -1.11 -13.43 -5.88
C ALA A 254 -1.85 -14.20 -6.99
N PRO A 255 -2.01 -13.62 -8.20
CA PRO A 255 -2.74 -14.28 -9.29
C PRO A 255 -2.25 -15.70 -9.60
N GLU A 256 -0.95 -15.94 -9.52
CA GLU A 256 -0.36 -17.27 -9.76
C GLU A 256 -0.72 -18.27 -8.66
N ALA A 257 -0.73 -17.83 -7.39
CA ALA A 257 -1.16 -18.62 -6.25
C ALA A 257 -2.65 -18.99 -6.36
N ILE A 258 -3.48 -18.01 -6.69
CA ILE A 258 -4.92 -18.22 -6.95
C ILE A 258 -5.14 -19.24 -8.06
N ALA A 259 -4.39 -19.14 -9.16
CA ALA A 259 -4.46 -20.11 -10.25
C ALA A 259 -4.00 -21.52 -9.80
N ALA A 260 -2.97 -21.61 -8.96
CA ALA A 260 -2.48 -22.87 -8.41
C ALA A 260 -3.52 -23.52 -7.48
N ILE A 261 -4.14 -22.76 -6.59
CA ILE A 261 -5.19 -23.24 -5.66
C ILE A 261 -6.39 -23.82 -6.43
N GLN A 262 -6.74 -23.24 -7.59
CA GLN A 262 -7.86 -23.70 -8.41
C GLN A 262 -7.62 -25.00 -9.14
N LYS A 263 -6.35 -25.44 -9.33
CA LYS A 263 -6.04 -26.69 -10.04
C LYS A 263 -6.62 -27.89 -9.30
N PRO A 264 -7.19 -28.87 -10.01
CA PRO A 264 -7.61 -30.13 -9.40
C PRO A 264 -6.42 -30.86 -8.76
N GLY A 265 -6.57 -31.27 -7.50
CA GLY A 265 -5.52 -32.01 -6.77
C GLY A 265 -4.33 -31.18 -6.31
N SER A 266 -4.41 -29.85 -6.41
CA SER A 266 -3.34 -28.95 -5.94
C SER A 266 -2.99 -29.19 -4.47
N LYS A 267 -1.71 -29.13 -4.17
CA LYS A 267 -1.20 -29.13 -2.80
C LYS A 267 -1.22 -27.74 -2.17
N PHE A 268 -1.31 -26.69 -2.97
CA PHE A 268 -1.51 -25.32 -2.51
C PHE A 268 -3.00 -25.12 -2.25
N ILE A 269 -3.39 -25.08 -0.98
CA ILE A 269 -4.79 -25.19 -0.57
C ILE A 269 -5.40 -23.87 -0.10
N GLU A 270 -4.58 -22.88 0.27
CA GLU A 270 -5.04 -21.59 0.79
C GLU A 270 -3.97 -20.52 0.70
N THR A 271 -4.38 -19.27 0.48
CA THR A 271 -3.56 -18.08 0.70
C THR A 271 -4.39 -17.01 1.42
N SER A 272 -3.82 -16.43 2.48
CA SER A 272 -4.41 -15.28 3.19
C SER A 272 -4.14 -14.00 2.41
N ALA A 273 -5.09 -13.61 1.56
CA ALA A 273 -4.93 -12.51 0.62
C ALA A 273 -4.82 -11.16 1.30
N GLN A 274 -3.90 -10.34 0.81
CA GLN A 274 -3.72 -8.93 1.10
C GLN A 274 -4.29 -8.07 -0.03
N PHE A 275 -4.34 -6.75 0.15
CA PHE A 275 -4.91 -5.80 -0.82
C PHE A 275 -3.92 -4.67 -1.13
N PRO A 276 -2.87 -4.91 -1.95
CA PRO A 276 -1.79 -3.95 -2.21
C PRO A 276 -2.29 -2.65 -2.82
N ALA A 277 -3.26 -2.72 -3.74
CA ALA A 277 -3.85 -1.55 -4.37
C ALA A 277 -4.58 -0.65 -3.35
N ASP A 278 -5.30 -1.26 -2.40
CA ASP A 278 -6.04 -0.51 -1.38
C ASP A 278 -5.09 0.08 -0.34
N GLN A 279 -4.05 -0.65 0.06
CA GLN A 279 -3.05 -0.12 1.00
C GLN A 279 -2.43 1.18 0.49
N VAL A 280 -1.97 1.22 -0.76
CA VAL A 280 -1.32 2.41 -1.29
C VAL A 280 -2.30 3.55 -1.54
N ARG A 281 -3.55 3.27 -1.94
CA ARG A 281 -4.60 4.28 -2.09
C ARG A 281 -4.97 4.92 -0.75
N ILE A 282 -5.11 4.09 0.30
CA ILE A 282 -5.33 4.57 1.66
C ILE A 282 -4.14 5.41 2.14
N ALA A 283 -2.90 4.93 1.92
CA ALA A 283 -1.70 5.64 2.30
C ALA A 283 -1.60 7.02 1.62
N LEU A 284 -1.90 7.10 0.32
CA LEU A 284 -1.96 8.38 -0.40
C LEU A 284 -3.04 9.29 0.19
N GLY A 285 -4.25 8.78 0.43
CA GLY A 285 -5.33 9.55 1.05
C GLY A 285 -4.95 10.13 2.42
N ILE A 286 -4.30 9.32 3.26
CA ILE A 286 -3.77 9.73 4.57
C ILE A 286 -2.68 10.79 4.43
N ALA A 287 -1.76 10.61 3.48
CA ALA A 287 -0.69 11.57 3.22
C ALA A 287 -1.24 12.92 2.74
N LEU A 288 -2.26 12.92 1.89
CA LEU A 288 -2.96 14.12 1.44
C LEU A 288 -3.68 14.82 2.61
N ALA A 289 -4.43 14.09 3.41
CA ALA A 289 -5.09 14.64 4.60
C ALA A 289 -4.07 15.29 5.55
N LYS A 290 -2.93 14.61 5.79
CA LYS A 290 -1.83 15.15 6.60
C LYS A 290 -1.22 16.41 5.99
N LYS A 291 -1.00 16.42 4.68
CA LYS A 291 -0.48 17.59 3.95
C LYS A 291 -1.39 18.80 4.10
N TRP A 292 -2.70 18.59 4.19
CA TRP A 292 -3.71 19.63 4.40
C TRP A 292 -3.94 19.96 5.87
N GLY A 293 -3.11 19.47 6.78
CA GLY A 293 -3.13 19.82 8.21
C GLY A 293 -4.03 18.96 9.09
N ALA A 294 -4.62 17.88 8.56
CA ALA A 294 -5.43 16.98 9.37
C ALA A 294 -4.58 16.18 10.38
N ASN A 295 -5.19 15.87 11.52
CA ASN A 295 -4.65 14.83 12.40
C ASN A 295 -5.00 13.47 11.82
N VAL A 296 -3.97 12.64 11.57
CA VAL A 296 -4.13 11.30 11.00
C VAL A 296 -3.79 10.21 12.03
N PRO A 297 -4.42 9.03 11.94
CA PRO A 297 -4.08 7.88 12.77
C PRO A 297 -2.62 7.49 12.59
N LYS A 298 -1.98 6.97 13.66
CA LYS A 298 -0.59 6.49 13.58
C LYS A 298 -0.46 5.20 12.78
N ALA A 299 -1.50 4.38 12.76
CA ALA A 299 -1.54 3.15 11.97
C ALA A 299 -2.97 2.89 11.47
N ILE A 300 -3.06 2.33 10.28
CA ILE A 300 -4.31 1.88 9.65
C ILE A 300 -4.09 0.42 9.23
N PRO A 301 -4.60 -0.52 10.02
CA PRO A 301 -4.55 -1.94 9.66
C PRO A 301 -5.57 -2.25 8.57
N VAL A 302 -5.13 -2.90 7.52
CA VAL A 302 -5.97 -3.40 6.42
C VAL A 302 -6.29 -4.87 6.68
N ASP A 303 -7.57 -5.24 6.60
CA ASP A 303 -8.01 -6.61 6.79
C ASP A 303 -7.42 -7.53 5.71
N VAL A 304 -7.26 -8.79 6.06
CA VAL A 304 -6.86 -9.87 5.16
C VAL A 304 -8.04 -10.80 4.91
N LYS A 305 -7.98 -11.59 3.83
CA LYS A 305 -9.07 -12.49 3.46
C LYS A 305 -8.53 -13.87 3.10
N MET A 306 -9.06 -14.90 3.74
CA MET A 306 -8.76 -16.28 3.37
C MET A 306 -9.31 -16.59 1.97
N ILE A 307 -8.43 -17.10 1.11
CA ILE A 307 -8.77 -17.56 -0.23
C ILE A 307 -8.37 -19.02 -0.38
N ASP A 308 -9.37 -19.86 -0.58
CA ASP A 308 -9.22 -21.27 -0.87
C ASP A 308 -9.97 -21.64 -2.16
N LYS A 309 -10.05 -22.93 -2.49
CA LYS A 309 -10.71 -23.42 -3.70
C LYS A 309 -12.18 -23.01 -3.81
N SER A 310 -12.85 -22.76 -2.68
CA SER A 310 -14.30 -22.44 -2.66
C SER A 310 -14.59 -21.01 -3.14
N ASN A 311 -13.64 -20.09 -2.93
CA ASN A 311 -13.81 -18.65 -3.20
C ASN A 311 -12.72 -18.04 -4.09
N ALA A 312 -11.74 -18.82 -4.56
CA ALA A 312 -10.67 -18.35 -5.45
C ALA A 312 -11.17 -17.91 -6.82
N LYS A 313 -12.32 -18.49 -7.30
CA LYS A 313 -12.89 -18.10 -8.58
C LYS A 313 -13.40 -16.67 -8.56
N GLY A 314 -12.81 -15.82 -9.42
CA GLY A 314 -13.16 -14.39 -9.51
C GLY A 314 -12.48 -13.52 -8.48
N PHE A 315 -11.58 -14.06 -7.64
CA PHE A 315 -10.72 -13.23 -6.80
C PHE A 315 -9.58 -12.65 -7.63
N SER A 316 -9.33 -11.37 -7.42
CA SER A 316 -8.14 -10.65 -7.89
C SER A 316 -7.85 -9.50 -6.92
N TRP A 317 -6.61 -9.05 -6.90
CA TRP A 317 -6.24 -7.83 -6.18
C TRP A 317 -6.94 -6.58 -6.75
#